data_9c71bcf6efbfc30408166244b99f5278
#
_entry.id   9c71bcf6efbfc30408166244b99f5278
#
_cell.length_a   1.000
_cell.length_b   1.000
_cell.length_c   1.000
_cell.angle_alpha   90.00
_cell.angle_beta   90.00
_cell.angle_gamma   90.00
#
_symmetry.space_group_name_H-M   'P 1'
#
loop_
_entity.id
_entity.type
_entity.pdbx_description
1 polymer ?
#
loop_
_entity_poly.entity_id
_entity_poly.type
_entity_poly.pdbx_seq_one_letter_code
_entity_poly.pdbx_strand_id
1 'polypeptide(L)' 'RYETGVLIITVVALVVIVQVGQWIGDKIALKLTRK' A
#
# COMPACT_ATOMS: atom_id res chain seq x y z
N ARG A 1 -4.17 -23.97 -8.59
CA ARG A 1 -3.85 -24.38 -7.26
C ARG A 1 -4.14 -23.33 -6.25
N TYR A 2 -4.65 -23.80 -5.17
CA TYR A 2 -5.03 -22.91 -4.10
C TYR A 2 -3.84 -22.22 -3.47
N GLU A 3 -2.85 -23.00 -3.16
CA GLU A 3 -1.72 -22.49 -2.40
C GLU A 3 -1.04 -21.34 -3.11
N THR A 4 -0.81 -21.53 -4.40
CA THR A 4 -0.15 -20.48 -5.16
C THR A 4 -1.00 -19.24 -5.24
N GLY A 5 -2.29 -19.40 -5.46
CA GLY A 5 -3.19 -18.27 -5.55
C GLY A 5 -3.24 -17.48 -4.25
N VAL A 6 -3.31 -18.20 -3.15
CA VAL A 6 -3.38 -17.55 -1.84
C VAL A 6 -2.12 -16.75 -1.59
N LEU A 7 -0.97 -17.32 -1.93
CA LEU A 7 0.29 -16.62 -1.72
C LEU A 7 0.35 -15.32 -2.53
N ILE A 8 -0.04 -15.41 -3.77
CA ILE A 8 0.00 -14.24 -4.64
C ILE A 8 -0.95 -13.17 -4.12
N ILE A 9 -2.14 -13.56 -3.73
CA ILE A 9 -3.11 -12.61 -3.22
C ILE A 9 -2.58 -11.93 -1.97
N THR A 10 -1.97 -12.69 -1.09
CA THR A 10 -1.42 -12.14 0.13
C THR A 10 -0.34 -11.10 -0.17
N VAL A 11 0.56 -11.44 -1.07
CA VAL A 11 1.65 -10.54 -1.42
C VAL A 11 1.09 -9.27 -2.05
N VAL A 12 0.17 -9.43 -2.97
CA VAL A 12 -0.43 -8.28 -3.64
C VAL A 12 -1.14 -7.39 -2.61
N ALA A 13 -1.86 -8.01 -1.69
CA ALA A 13 -2.56 -7.24 -0.67
C ALA A 13 -1.58 -6.43 0.16
N LEU A 14 -0.48 -7.04 0.54
CA LEU A 14 0.52 -6.34 1.33
C LEU A 14 1.09 -5.16 0.56
N VAL A 15 1.42 -5.39 -0.70
CA VAL A 15 1.97 -4.32 -1.52
C VAL A 15 0.97 -3.18 -1.66
N VAL A 16 -0.28 -3.53 -1.90
CA VAL A 16 -1.32 -2.50 -2.07
C VAL A 16 -1.46 -1.69 -0.78
N ILE A 17 -1.49 -2.36 0.35
CA ILE A 17 -1.65 -1.68 1.62
C ILE A 17 -0.49 -0.71 1.84
N VAL A 18 0.72 -1.15 1.58
CA VAL A 18 1.90 -0.31 1.76
C VAL A 18 1.84 0.88 0.82
N GLN A 19 1.48 0.64 -0.44
CA GLN A 19 1.40 1.72 -1.42
C GLN A 19 0.36 2.76 -1.01
N VAL A 20 -0.80 2.28 -0.59
CA VAL A 20 -1.86 3.20 -0.18
C VAL A 20 -1.41 4.00 1.03
N GLY A 21 -0.80 3.32 1.99
CA GLY A 21 -0.32 4.00 3.18
C GLY A 21 0.68 5.09 2.86
N GLN A 22 1.62 4.80 1.97
CA GLN A 22 2.61 5.79 1.57
C GLN A 22 1.96 6.94 0.82
N TRP A 23 1.02 6.62 -0.03
CA TRP A 23 0.33 7.65 -0.79
C TRP A 23 -0.40 8.62 0.12
N ILE A 24 -1.13 8.06 1.08
CA ILE A 24 -1.86 8.89 2.02
C ILE A 24 -0.89 9.70 2.88
N GLY A 25 0.16 9.06 3.35
CA GLY A 25 1.16 9.75 4.15
C GLY A 25 1.77 10.90 3.40
N ASP A 26 2.06 10.70 2.13
CA ASP A 26 2.66 11.74 1.32
C ASP A 26 1.71 12.91 1.17
N LYS A 27 0.45 12.62 0.94
CA LYS A 27 -0.55 13.67 0.81
C LYS A 27 -0.68 14.49 2.09
N ILE A 28 -0.71 13.80 3.20
CA ILE A 28 -0.83 14.47 4.48
C ILE A 28 0.39 15.33 4.75
N ALA A 29 1.56 14.78 4.45
CA ALA A 29 2.80 15.52 4.66
C ALA A 29 2.81 16.80 3.83
N LEU A 30 2.41 16.69 2.58
CA LEU A 30 2.37 17.86 1.71
C LEU A 30 1.40 18.90 2.25
N LYS A 31 0.29 18.42 2.77
CA LYS A 31 -0.71 19.33 3.29
C LYS A 31 -0.20 20.06 4.52
N LEU A 32 0.50 19.36 5.37
CA LEU A 32 0.99 19.96 6.61
C LEU A 32 2.21 20.81 6.39
N THR A 33 3.10 20.34 5.55
CA THR A 33 4.39 20.99 5.37
C THR A 33 4.50 21.72 4.06
N ARG A 34 3.42 21.94 3.41
CA ARG A 34 3.52 22.61 2.13
C ARG A 34 4.02 24.04 2.32
N LYS A 35 4.78 24.43 1.37
CA LYS A 35 5.38 25.76 1.45
C LYS A 35 4.86 26.64 0.37
#